data_69e8e39eabf4e66682092cc0ecc53aba
#
_entry.id   69e8e39eabf4e66682092cc0ecc53aba
#
_cell.length_a   1.000
_cell.length_b   1.000
_cell.length_c   1.000
_cell.angle_alpha   90.00
_cell.angle_beta   90.00
_cell.angle_gamma   90.00
#
_symmetry.space_group_name_H-M   'P 1'
#
loop_
_entity.id
_entity.type
_entity.pdbx_description
1 polymer ?
#
loop_
_entity_poly.entity_id
_entity_poly.type
_entity_poly.pdbx_seq_one_letter_code
_entity_poly.pdbx_strand_id
1 'polypeptide(L)'
;MDKVRAYKDFLTPEEAKELTQWTESNYHKDWFMDPRMDSKGLKDTKLTTRFANPLVNYQNPLIDPTNMDHSKCVVASSPDFEYPKLCYDIQNRLVNTFGFKDFGCSPVGKDGIITEISFKGGTIHPHTDPPWFEGTETVHCNFITQKPDSGGVTCIDGEPWETEETDLLMYIVSQAEHGVDEIIGDKHRVLWIFSFMLSQQDTLKLFS
;
A
#
# COMPACT_ATOMS: atom_id res chain seq x y z
N MET A 1 8.90 19.62 7.79
CA MET A 1 8.86 18.92 6.49
C MET A 1 7.51 18.25 6.40
N ASP A 2 6.80 18.48 5.33
CA ASP A 2 5.56 17.77 5.09
C ASP A 2 5.88 16.28 4.89
N LYS A 3 5.04 15.40 5.43
CA LYS A 3 5.20 13.94 5.28
C LYS A 3 4.22 13.36 4.28
N VAL A 4 3.26 14.19 3.83
CA VAL A 4 2.12 13.79 3.02
C VAL A 4 1.89 14.80 1.91
N ARG A 5 1.54 14.33 0.73
CA ARG A 5 1.11 15.13 -0.42
C ARG A 5 -0.02 14.44 -1.17
N ALA A 6 -0.96 15.23 -1.67
CA ALA A 6 -2.02 14.75 -2.55
C ALA A 6 -1.95 15.47 -3.90
N TYR A 7 -2.19 14.73 -4.96
CA TYR A 7 -2.21 15.25 -6.33
C TYR A 7 -3.51 14.83 -6.99
N LYS A 8 -4.24 15.81 -7.51
CA LYS A 8 -5.53 15.59 -8.16
C LYS A 8 -5.34 15.00 -9.56
N ASP A 9 -6.27 14.11 -9.94
CA ASP A 9 -6.40 13.57 -11.30
C ASP A 9 -5.10 12.99 -11.87
N PHE A 10 -4.35 12.24 -11.03
CA PHE A 10 -3.12 11.57 -11.48
C PHE A 10 -3.40 10.38 -12.39
N LEU A 11 -4.47 9.65 -12.11
CA LEU A 11 -5.00 8.62 -13.00
C LEU A 11 -6.13 9.19 -13.86
N THR A 12 -6.35 8.58 -15.01
CA THR A 12 -7.61 8.79 -15.72
C THR A 12 -8.72 7.93 -15.10
N PRO A 13 -10.01 8.29 -15.28
CA PRO A 13 -11.11 7.45 -14.82
C PRO A 13 -11.08 6.02 -15.40
N GLU A 14 -10.62 5.87 -16.64
CA GLU A 14 -10.48 4.58 -17.31
C GLU A 14 -9.39 3.73 -16.65
N GLU A 15 -8.24 4.32 -16.28
CA GLU A 15 -7.16 3.63 -15.56
C GLU A 15 -7.62 3.18 -14.17
N ALA A 16 -8.28 4.04 -13.41
CA ALA A 16 -8.83 3.69 -12.10
C ALA A 16 -9.83 2.53 -12.21
N LYS A 17 -10.71 2.58 -13.21
CA LYS A 17 -11.67 1.51 -13.50
C LYS A 17 -10.99 0.19 -13.88
N GLU A 18 -9.97 0.22 -14.73
CA GLU A 18 -9.21 -0.98 -15.13
C GLU A 18 -8.56 -1.64 -13.92
N LEU A 19 -7.89 -0.86 -13.07
CA LEU A 19 -7.28 -1.35 -11.82
C LEU A 19 -8.31 -1.98 -10.89
N THR A 20 -9.45 -1.31 -10.69
CA THR A 20 -10.55 -1.83 -9.87
C THR A 20 -11.07 -3.16 -10.42
N GLN A 21 -11.39 -3.23 -11.71
CA GLN A 21 -11.89 -4.44 -12.36
C GLN A 21 -10.90 -5.60 -12.26
N TRP A 22 -9.61 -5.31 -12.40
CA TRP A 22 -8.59 -6.33 -12.24
C TRP A 22 -8.58 -6.89 -10.81
N THR A 23 -8.62 -6.02 -9.79
CA THR A 23 -8.64 -6.44 -8.38
C THR A 23 -9.89 -7.28 -8.09
N GLU A 24 -11.08 -6.80 -8.45
CA GLU A 24 -12.34 -7.51 -8.24
C GLU A 24 -12.40 -8.86 -8.95
N SER A 25 -11.79 -8.98 -10.12
CA SER A 25 -11.74 -10.24 -10.86
C SER A 25 -10.75 -11.26 -10.30
N ASN A 26 -9.85 -10.84 -9.41
CA ASN A 26 -8.74 -11.67 -8.97
C ASN A 26 -8.67 -11.90 -7.45
N TYR A 27 -9.33 -11.09 -6.61
CA TYR A 27 -9.17 -11.14 -5.16
C TYR A 27 -9.54 -12.48 -4.50
N HIS A 28 -10.29 -13.34 -5.18
CA HIS A 28 -10.66 -14.68 -4.72
C HIS A 28 -9.62 -15.75 -5.04
N LYS A 29 -8.53 -15.40 -5.72
CA LYS A 29 -7.46 -16.32 -6.07
C LYS A 29 -6.43 -16.44 -4.93
N ASP A 30 -5.68 -17.52 -4.93
CA ASP A 30 -4.68 -17.85 -3.89
C ASP A 30 -3.55 -16.81 -3.73
N TRP A 31 -3.48 -15.82 -4.60
CA TRP A 31 -2.50 -14.72 -4.52
C TRP A 31 -2.91 -13.62 -3.55
N PHE A 32 -4.22 -13.53 -3.30
CA PHE A 32 -4.75 -12.61 -2.33
C PHE A 32 -4.85 -13.30 -0.98
N MET A 33 -4.33 -12.66 0.03
CA MET A 33 -4.23 -13.23 1.35
C MET A 33 -4.83 -12.27 2.38
N ASP A 34 -5.46 -12.85 3.39
CA ASP A 34 -5.82 -12.10 4.59
C ASP A 34 -4.54 -11.86 5.40
N PRO A 35 -4.09 -10.60 5.59
CA PRO A 35 -2.87 -10.29 6.32
C PRO A 35 -2.85 -10.86 7.75
N ARG A 36 -4.02 -11.07 8.36
CA ARG A 36 -4.14 -11.68 9.70
C ARG A 36 -3.78 -13.16 9.71
N MET A 37 -3.97 -13.85 8.60
CA MET A 37 -3.58 -15.26 8.47
C MET A 37 -2.07 -15.43 8.54
N ASP A 38 -1.31 -14.45 8.04
CA ASP A 38 0.16 -14.49 8.05
C ASP A 38 0.73 -14.40 9.46
N SER A 39 0.11 -13.63 10.35
CA SER A 39 0.60 -13.46 11.71
C SER A 39 0.38 -14.68 12.62
N LYS A 40 -0.60 -15.53 12.31
CA LYS A 40 -1.05 -16.62 13.21
C LYS A 40 -0.85 -18.04 12.67
N GLY A 41 -0.72 -18.22 11.34
CA GLY A 41 -0.80 -19.55 10.74
C GLY A 41 0.36 -19.98 9.85
N LEU A 42 1.20 -19.07 9.43
CA LEU A 42 2.15 -19.29 8.34
C LEU A 42 3.58 -19.64 8.78
N LYS A 43 3.77 -20.27 9.94
CA LYS A 43 5.10 -20.77 10.30
C LYS A 43 5.70 -21.74 9.27
N ASP A 44 4.90 -22.27 8.37
CA ASP A 44 5.31 -23.36 7.43
C ASP A 44 4.98 -23.12 5.95
N THR A 45 4.57 -21.90 5.54
CA THR A 45 4.28 -21.69 4.12
C THR A 45 5.46 -21.08 3.37
N LYS A 46 5.53 -21.38 2.06
CA LYS A 46 6.55 -20.86 1.15
C LYS A 46 6.65 -19.32 1.13
N LEU A 47 5.62 -18.60 1.60
CA LEU A 47 5.60 -17.16 1.71
C LEU A 47 6.45 -16.65 2.87
N THR A 48 6.37 -17.24 4.06
CA THR A 48 7.25 -16.86 5.20
C THR A 48 8.73 -16.99 4.86
N THR A 49 9.10 -17.95 4.03
CA THR A 49 10.48 -18.08 3.54
C THR A 49 10.86 -17.06 2.48
N ARG A 50 9.91 -16.47 1.75
CA ARG A 50 10.16 -15.45 0.73
C ARG A 50 10.23 -14.03 1.28
N PHE A 51 9.46 -13.74 2.32
CA PHE A 51 9.56 -12.48 3.09
C PHE A 51 10.70 -12.51 4.12
N ALA A 52 11.24 -13.66 4.45
CA ALA A 52 12.46 -13.78 5.23
C ALA A 52 13.68 -13.37 4.38
N ASN A 53 13.73 -12.12 3.97
CA ASN A 53 15.01 -11.50 3.69
C ASN A 53 15.78 -11.54 5.01
N PRO A 54 16.93 -12.23 5.11
CA PRO A 54 17.68 -12.33 6.35
C PRO A 54 18.19 -10.99 6.89
N LEU A 55 18.02 -9.91 6.11
CA LEU A 55 18.32 -8.53 6.50
C LEU A 55 17.13 -7.82 7.15
N VAL A 56 15.94 -8.37 7.10
CA VAL A 56 14.76 -7.78 7.75
C VAL A 56 14.47 -8.58 9.01
N ASN A 57 14.89 -8.03 10.14
CA ASN A 57 14.59 -8.61 11.45
C ASN A 57 13.13 -8.32 11.81
N TYR A 58 12.22 -9.21 11.41
CA TYR A 58 10.79 -9.16 11.81
C TYR A 58 10.55 -9.33 13.31
N GLN A 59 11.58 -9.45 14.11
CA GLN A 59 11.53 -9.39 15.57
C GLN A 59 11.65 -7.97 16.10
N ASN A 60 11.16 -6.97 15.34
CA ASN A 60 11.00 -5.64 15.94
C ASN A 60 9.88 -5.72 16.98
N PRO A 61 10.19 -5.59 18.29
CA PRO A 61 9.19 -5.70 19.35
C PRO A 61 8.15 -4.56 19.34
N LEU A 62 8.30 -3.58 18.44
CA LEU A 62 7.34 -2.50 18.21
C LEU A 62 6.24 -2.88 17.21
N ILE A 63 6.42 -3.96 16.46
CA ILE A 63 5.36 -4.51 15.62
C ILE A 63 4.73 -5.66 16.40
N ASP A 64 3.67 -5.37 17.11
CA ASP A 64 2.79 -6.42 17.63
C ASP A 64 1.92 -6.92 16.48
N PRO A 65 2.23 -8.10 15.89
CA PRO A 65 1.43 -8.64 14.79
C PRO A 65 0.00 -8.98 15.20
N THR A 66 -0.30 -8.95 16.53
CA THR A 66 -1.66 -9.14 17.03
C THR A 66 -2.49 -7.86 16.98
N ASN A 67 -1.85 -6.69 16.81
CA ASN A 67 -2.49 -5.39 16.65
C ASN A 67 -2.59 -4.93 15.18
N MET A 68 -2.07 -5.68 14.23
CA MET A 68 -2.36 -5.46 12.81
C MET A 68 -3.77 -5.97 12.50
N ASP A 69 -4.76 -5.23 12.94
CA ASP A 69 -6.16 -5.52 12.65
C ASP A 69 -6.54 -5.00 11.26
N HIS A 70 -5.94 -5.58 10.22
CA HIS A 70 -6.48 -5.51 8.87
C HIS A 70 -7.75 -6.37 8.83
N SER A 71 -8.81 -5.90 9.49
CA SER A 71 -10.01 -6.69 9.55
C SER A 71 -10.73 -6.66 8.22
N LYS A 72 -11.11 -7.82 7.71
CA LYS A 72 -11.92 -7.99 6.50
C LYS A 72 -11.34 -7.34 5.25
N CYS A 73 -10.05 -7.42 5.05
CA CYS A 73 -9.38 -7.09 3.79
C CYS A 73 -8.54 -8.26 3.28
N VAL A 74 -8.24 -8.27 2.00
CA VAL A 74 -7.29 -9.18 1.38
C VAL A 74 -6.31 -8.39 0.50
N VAL A 75 -5.06 -8.80 0.52
CA VAL A 75 -3.95 -8.08 -0.11
C VAL A 75 -3.25 -8.99 -1.11
N ALA A 76 -3.01 -8.50 -2.33
CA ALA A 76 -2.17 -9.16 -3.31
C ALA A 76 -0.74 -8.66 -3.16
N SER A 77 0.13 -9.55 -2.72
CA SER A 77 1.56 -9.26 -2.54
C SER A 77 2.47 -10.40 -3.04
N SER A 78 1.92 -11.43 -3.66
CA SER A 78 2.71 -12.56 -4.14
C SER A 78 3.59 -12.18 -5.33
N PRO A 79 4.87 -12.61 -5.37
CA PRO A 79 5.72 -12.42 -6.53
C PRO A 79 5.37 -13.35 -7.71
N ASP A 80 4.47 -14.29 -7.52
CA ASP A 80 4.18 -15.38 -8.48
C ASP A 80 3.09 -15.05 -9.51
N PHE A 81 2.48 -13.88 -9.44
CA PHE A 81 1.48 -13.44 -10.42
C PHE A 81 1.95 -12.19 -11.17
N GLU A 82 1.30 -11.92 -12.29
CA GLU A 82 1.59 -10.75 -13.09
C GLU A 82 0.48 -9.69 -12.94
N TYR A 83 0.90 -8.49 -12.59
CA TYR A 83 0.04 -7.32 -12.66
C TYR A 83 -0.25 -6.93 -14.11
N PRO A 84 -1.37 -6.25 -14.39
CA PRO A 84 -1.61 -5.70 -15.71
C PRO A 84 -0.48 -4.72 -16.10
N LYS A 85 -0.22 -4.63 -17.41
CA LYS A 85 0.80 -3.70 -17.93
C LYS A 85 0.60 -2.27 -17.43
N LEU A 86 -0.64 -1.86 -17.25
CA LEU A 86 -1.01 -0.55 -16.73
C LEU A 86 -0.30 -0.21 -15.40
N CYS A 87 -0.11 -1.19 -14.50
CA CYS A 87 0.60 -0.95 -13.24
C CYS A 87 2.03 -0.49 -13.48
N TYR A 88 2.74 -1.11 -14.41
CA TYR A 88 4.11 -0.73 -14.75
C TYR A 88 4.16 0.62 -15.49
N ASP A 89 3.15 0.93 -16.31
CA ASP A 89 3.03 2.23 -16.98
C ASP A 89 2.80 3.35 -15.93
N ILE A 90 1.95 3.11 -14.91
CA ILE A 90 1.75 4.04 -13.79
C ILE A 90 3.03 4.19 -12.97
N GLN A 91 3.70 3.09 -12.62
CA GLN A 91 4.96 3.12 -11.88
C GLN A 91 6.02 3.96 -12.60
N ASN A 92 6.18 3.77 -13.93
CA ASN A 92 7.07 4.57 -14.75
C ASN A 92 6.66 6.05 -14.79
N ARG A 93 5.35 6.34 -14.82
CA ARG A 93 4.83 7.71 -14.77
C ARG A 93 5.16 8.38 -13.44
N LEU A 94 5.00 7.68 -12.31
CA LEU A 94 5.40 8.17 -10.99
C LEU A 94 6.90 8.50 -10.95
N VAL A 95 7.75 7.57 -11.39
CA VAL A 95 9.21 7.76 -11.47
C VAL A 95 9.57 9.00 -12.29
N ASN A 96 8.97 9.16 -13.46
CA ASN A 96 9.28 10.28 -14.36
C ASN A 96 8.74 11.62 -13.83
N THR A 97 7.50 11.62 -13.26
CA THR A 97 6.87 12.83 -12.75
C THR A 97 7.62 13.41 -11.55
N PHE A 98 8.04 12.55 -10.63
CA PHE A 98 8.71 12.98 -9.40
C PHE A 98 10.23 12.93 -9.49
N GLY A 99 10.77 12.45 -10.61
CA GLY A 99 12.20 12.45 -10.87
C GLY A 99 12.97 11.51 -9.94
N PHE A 100 12.40 10.37 -9.57
CA PHE A 100 13.09 9.35 -8.78
C PHE A 100 14.28 8.81 -9.58
N LYS A 101 15.50 9.17 -9.18
CA LYS A 101 16.72 8.78 -9.90
C LYS A 101 17.35 7.53 -9.35
N ASP A 102 17.49 7.50 -8.03
CA ASP A 102 18.08 6.40 -7.29
C ASP A 102 17.02 5.82 -6.36
N PHE A 103 16.18 4.98 -6.91
CA PHE A 103 15.11 4.32 -6.15
C PHE A 103 15.24 2.81 -6.22
N GLY A 104 14.79 2.14 -5.16
CA GLY A 104 14.47 0.73 -5.16
C GLY A 104 12.95 0.54 -5.06
N CYS A 105 12.45 -0.56 -5.58
CA CYS A 105 11.11 -0.98 -5.24
C CYS A 105 11.11 -1.54 -3.82
N SER A 106 10.07 -1.25 -3.05
CA SER A 106 9.90 -1.88 -1.74
C SER A 106 9.87 -3.41 -1.89
N PRO A 107 10.46 -4.17 -0.96
CA PRO A 107 10.37 -5.62 -0.98
C PRO A 107 8.95 -6.14 -0.73
N VAL A 108 8.02 -5.28 -0.34
CA VAL A 108 6.62 -5.63 -0.17
C VAL A 108 5.93 -5.62 -1.53
N GLY A 109 5.24 -6.72 -1.84
CA GLY A 109 4.62 -6.93 -3.15
C GLY A 109 5.60 -7.31 -4.25
N LYS A 110 5.09 -7.46 -5.46
CA LYS A 110 5.91 -7.67 -6.66
C LYS A 110 6.32 -6.31 -7.22
N ASP A 111 7.62 -6.08 -7.32
CA ASP A 111 8.18 -4.83 -7.84
C ASP A 111 7.71 -3.56 -7.07
N GLY A 112 7.39 -3.72 -5.77
CA GLY A 112 6.85 -2.65 -4.94
C GLY A 112 5.39 -2.30 -5.22
N ILE A 113 4.67 -3.15 -5.95
CA ILE A 113 3.26 -2.96 -6.26
C ILE A 113 2.41 -3.88 -5.39
N ILE A 114 1.38 -3.31 -4.78
CA ILE A 114 0.43 -4.00 -3.92
C ILE A 114 -0.98 -3.55 -4.29
N THR A 115 -1.94 -4.45 -4.26
CA THR A 115 -3.36 -4.08 -4.28
C THR A 115 -4.10 -4.71 -3.12
N GLU A 116 -5.04 -3.98 -2.59
CA GLU A 116 -5.89 -4.38 -1.47
C GLU A 116 -7.35 -4.19 -1.84
N ILE A 117 -8.18 -5.14 -1.45
CA ILE A 117 -9.63 -4.99 -1.43
C ILE A 117 -10.13 -5.15 0.01
N SER A 118 -10.88 -4.18 0.48
CA SER A 118 -11.43 -4.13 1.83
C SER A 118 -12.95 -4.15 1.79
N PHE A 119 -13.54 -4.90 2.72
CA PHE A 119 -14.97 -5.20 2.77
C PHE A 119 -15.64 -4.45 3.91
N LYS A 120 -16.97 -4.41 3.91
CA LYS A 120 -17.80 -3.83 4.96
C LYS A 120 -17.36 -4.22 6.38
N GLY A 121 -17.17 -3.23 7.23
CA GLY A 121 -16.67 -3.34 8.58
C GLY A 121 -15.15 -3.62 8.63
N GLY A 122 -14.43 -3.47 7.51
CA GLY A 122 -12.98 -3.51 7.46
C GLY A 122 -12.38 -2.21 8.00
N THR A 123 -11.24 -2.33 8.67
CA THR A 123 -10.47 -1.21 9.22
C THR A 123 -8.98 -1.51 9.09
N ILE A 124 -8.16 -0.47 9.09
CA ILE A 124 -6.71 -0.60 9.28
C ILE A 124 -6.34 0.28 10.47
N HIS A 125 -5.83 -0.35 11.54
CA HIS A 125 -5.40 0.42 12.71
C HIS A 125 -4.24 1.35 12.37
N PRO A 126 -4.18 2.55 12.99
CA PRO A 126 -3.06 3.45 12.84
C PRO A 126 -1.73 2.76 13.19
N HIS A 127 -0.78 2.82 12.27
CA HIS A 127 0.55 2.25 12.42
C HIS A 127 1.57 3.02 11.57
N THR A 128 2.84 2.78 11.83
CA THR A 128 3.94 3.21 10.96
C THR A 128 4.70 1.98 10.47
N ASP A 129 5.10 1.96 9.22
CA ASP A 129 5.96 0.91 8.70
C ASP A 129 7.43 1.22 9.02
N PRO A 130 8.22 0.23 9.43
CA PRO A 130 9.64 0.44 9.65
C PRO A 130 10.35 0.71 8.32
N PRO A 131 11.45 1.49 8.32
CA PRO A 131 12.30 1.61 7.13
C PRO A 131 12.89 0.24 6.80
N TRP A 132 12.85 -0.16 5.54
CA TRP A 132 13.33 -1.47 5.08
C TRP A 132 14.86 -1.57 5.07
N PHE A 133 15.54 -0.44 4.81
CA PHE A 133 16.98 -0.36 4.76
C PHE A 133 17.49 0.91 5.44
N GLU A 134 18.64 0.80 6.09
CA GLU A 134 19.32 1.95 6.71
C GLU A 134 19.63 3.03 5.66
N GLY A 135 19.33 4.28 5.98
CA GLY A 135 19.56 5.43 5.11
C GLY A 135 18.55 5.63 3.99
N THR A 136 17.47 4.83 3.97
CA THR A 136 16.35 5.00 3.04
C THR A 136 15.05 5.30 3.76
N GLU A 137 14.11 5.90 3.03
CA GLU A 137 12.72 6.08 3.44
C GLU A 137 11.81 5.36 2.44
N THR A 138 10.77 4.75 2.93
CA THR A 138 9.75 4.16 2.07
C THR A 138 8.63 5.16 1.84
N VAL A 139 8.36 5.43 0.58
CA VAL A 139 7.28 6.32 0.14
C VAL A 139 6.20 5.48 -0.53
N HIS A 140 5.00 5.55 0.00
CA HIS A 140 3.82 4.98 -0.63
C HIS A 140 3.15 6.00 -1.54
N CYS A 141 2.80 5.57 -2.74
CA CYS A 141 1.98 6.27 -3.72
C CYS A 141 0.66 5.51 -3.83
N ASN A 142 -0.36 5.98 -3.14
CA ASN A 142 -1.64 5.30 -2.96
C ASN A 142 -2.70 5.86 -3.90
N PHE A 143 -3.44 4.95 -4.53
CA PHE A 143 -4.62 5.25 -5.34
C PHE A 143 -5.80 4.45 -4.81
N ILE A 144 -6.81 5.14 -4.27
CA ILE A 144 -8.11 4.52 -3.98
C ILE A 144 -8.87 4.51 -5.31
N THR A 145 -8.88 3.39 -6.02
CA THR A 145 -9.50 3.28 -7.34
C THR A 145 -10.98 2.92 -7.27
N GLN A 146 -11.46 2.55 -6.08
CA GLN A 146 -12.88 2.44 -5.76
C GLN A 146 -13.11 2.86 -4.31
N LYS A 147 -13.92 3.88 -4.12
CA LYS A 147 -14.39 4.31 -2.79
C LYS A 147 -15.56 3.43 -2.33
N PRO A 148 -15.67 3.10 -1.03
CA PRO A 148 -16.87 2.47 -0.49
C PRO A 148 -18.05 3.44 -0.50
N ASP A 149 -19.23 2.97 -0.09
CA ASP A 149 -20.42 3.83 0.03
C ASP A 149 -20.20 4.94 1.07
N SER A 150 -19.48 4.64 2.16
CA SER A 150 -19.09 5.60 3.19
C SER A 150 -17.92 5.03 4.02
N GLY A 151 -17.20 5.88 4.74
CA GLY A 151 -16.00 5.47 5.47
C GLY A 151 -14.88 5.03 4.54
N GLY A 152 -13.93 4.25 5.05
CA GLY A 152 -12.77 3.79 4.30
C GLY A 152 -11.80 4.91 3.94
N VAL A 153 -11.82 6.01 4.67
CA VAL A 153 -10.92 7.15 4.48
C VAL A 153 -9.55 6.81 5.04
N THR A 154 -8.52 7.14 4.30
CA THR A 154 -7.15 7.04 4.81
C THR A 154 -6.91 8.16 5.82
N CYS A 155 -6.52 7.80 7.04
CA CYS A 155 -6.14 8.75 8.09
C CYS A 155 -4.61 8.75 8.23
N ILE A 156 -4.00 9.92 8.27
CA ILE A 156 -2.55 10.08 8.44
C ILE A 156 -2.28 11.06 9.58
N ASP A 157 -1.50 10.64 10.57
CA ASP A 157 -1.24 11.38 11.81
C ASP A 157 -2.55 11.83 12.50
N GLY A 158 -3.60 10.98 12.42
CA GLY A 158 -4.92 11.24 12.98
C GLY A 158 -5.84 12.13 12.13
N GLU A 159 -5.37 12.67 11.02
CA GLU A 159 -6.15 13.53 10.12
C GLU A 159 -6.68 12.73 8.92
N PRO A 160 -7.96 12.88 8.55
CA PRO A 160 -8.54 12.22 7.39
C PRO A 160 -8.06 12.88 6.09
N TRP A 161 -7.67 12.06 5.12
CA TRP A 161 -7.25 12.48 3.79
C TRP A 161 -8.27 12.03 2.75
N GLU A 162 -9.21 12.90 2.46
CA GLU A 162 -10.21 12.68 1.42
C GLU A 162 -9.59 12.80 0.03
N THR A 163 -9.59 11.69 -0.71
CA THR A 163 -9.13 11.63 -2.09
C THR A 163 -10.22 11.10 -3.01
N GLU A 164 -10.21 11.49 -4.26
CA GLU A 164 -11.07 10.92 -5.31
C GLU A 164 -10.42 9.68 -5.94
N GLU A 165 -11.18 8.91 -6.70
CA GLU A 165 -10.74 7.61 -7.28
C GLU A 165 -9.59 7.77 -8.30
N THR A 166 -9.28 8.99 -8.74
CA THR A 166 -8.16 9.31 -9.65
C THR A 166 -6.98 9.98 -8.96
N ASP A 167 -7.11 10.34 -7.69
CA ASP A 167 -6.12 11.10 -6.95
C ASP A 167 -4.97 10.23 -6.45
N LEU A 168 -3.78 10.79 -6.44
CA LEU A 168 -2.62 10.21 -5.79
C LEU A 168 -2.48 10.78 -4.37
N LEU A 169 -2.43 9.90 -3.37
CA LEU A 169 -1.99 10.23 -2.01
C LEU A 169 -0.60 9.65 -1.78
N MET A 170 0.38 10.50 -1.51
CA MET A 170 1.77 10.12 -1.32
C MET A 170 2.26 10.48 0.07
N TYR A 171 2.89 9.54 0.78
CA TYR A 171 3.40 9.78 2.13
C TYR A 171 4.57 8.87 2.50
N ILE A 172 5.34 9.30 3.53
CA ILE A 172 6.50 8.59 4.08
C ILE A 172 5.99 7.65 5.18
N VAL A 173 5.91 6.35 4.91
CA VAL A 173 5.26 5.38 5.80
C VAL A 173 5.98 5.14 7.13
N SER A 174 7.29 5.39 7.18
CA SER A 174 8.09 5.27 8.40
C SER A 174 7.94 6.46 9.35
N GLN A 175 7.42 7.59 8.85
CA GLN A 175 7.30 8.85 9.60
C GLN A 175 5.87 9.30 9.80
N ALA A 176 4.94 8.78 9.02
CA ALA A 176 3.52 9.10 9.04
C ALA A 176 2.73 7.92 9.61
N GLU A 177 2.14 8.07 10.79
CA GLU A 177 1.19 7.10 11.31
C GLU A 177 -0.02 7.07 10.38
N HIS A 178 -0.36 5.90 9.85
CA HIS A 178 -1.43 5.79 8.86
C HIS A 178 -2.36 4.61 9.14
N GLY A 179 -3.61 4.76 8.75
CA GLY A 179 -4.66 3.78 8.94
C GLY A 179 -5.86 4.06 8.05
N VAL A 180 -6.91 3.28 8.22
CA VAL A 180 -8.17 3.42 7.48
C VAL A 180 -9.33 3.25 8.45
N ASP A 181 -10.27 4.17 8.42
CA ASP A 181 -11.48 4.09 9.22
C ASP A 181 -12.44 2.98 8.71
N GLU A 182 -13.51 2.71 9.45
CA GLU A 182 -14.41 1.61 9.14
C GLU A 182 -15.09 1.80 7.77
N ILE A 183 -15.08 0.74 6.97
CA ILE A 183 -15.78 0.67 5.68
C ILE A 183 -17.25 0.39 5.92
N ILE A 184 -18.09 1.30 5.43
CA ILE A 184 -19.55 1.27 5.61
C ILE A 184 -20.22 1.06 4.24
N GLY A 185 -21.28 0.27 4.22
CA GLY A 185 -22.02 -0.07 3.00
C GLY A 185 -21.55 -1.38 2.38
N ASP A 186 -22.02 -1.67 1.20
CA ASP A 186 -21.77 -2.95 0.52
C ASP A 186 -20.75 -2.82 -0.63
N LYS A 187 -20.42 -1.59 -1.05
CA LYS A 187 -19.37 -1.33 -2.03
C LYS A 187 -18.00 -1.48 -1.39
N HIS A 188 -17.14 -2.26 -2.01
CA HIS A 188 -15.79 -2.52 -1.52
C HIS A 188 -14.88 -1.32 -1.73
N ARG A 189 -13.88 -1.14 -0.87
CA ARG A 189 -12.77 -0.23 -1.10
C ARG A 189 -11.67 -0.97 -1.84
N VAL A 190 -11.16 -0.41 -2.93
CA VAL A 190 -10.01 -0.94 -3.68
C VAL A 190 -8.87 0.08 -3.63
N LEU A 191 -7.73 -0.38 -3.16
CA LEU A 191 -6.50 0.40 -3.03
C LEU A 191 -5.39 -0.21 -3.88
N TRP A 192 -4.65 0.64 -4.56
CA TRP A 192 -3.38 0.31 -5.20
C TRP A 192 -2.25 1.14 -4.57
N ILE A 193 -1.16 0.47 -4.24
CA ILE A 193 0.03 1.07 -3.64
C ILE A 193 1.21 0.81 -4.55
N PHE A 194 1.93 1.88 -4.90
CA PHE A 194 3.24 1.81 -5.53
C PHE A 194 4.26 2.31 -4.51
N SER A 195 5.13 1.42 -4.08
CA SER A 195 6.01 1.63 -2.94
C SER A 195 7.47 1.75 -3.39
N PHE A 196 8.08 2.88 -3.09
CA PHE A 196 9.46 3.21 -3.48
C PHE A 196 10.34 3.41 -2.26
N MET A 197 11.55 2.89 -2.34
CA MET A 197 12.61 3.22 -1.38
C MET A 197 13.48 4.34 -1.95
N LEU A 198 13.50 5.47 -1.29
CA LEU A 198 14.25 6.65 -1.70
C LEU A 198 15.36 6.95 -0.69
N SER A 199 16.43 7.60 -1.15
CA SER A 199 17.40 8.17 -0.23
C SER A 199 16.73 9.24 0.65
N GLN A 200 17.23 9.44 1.86
CA GLN A 200 16.72 10.52 2.73
C GLN A 200 16.80 11.88 2.03
N GLN A 201 17.84 12.12 1.22
CA GLN A 201 18.00 13.38 0.49
C GLN A 201 16.92 13.57 -0.57
N ASP A 202 16.56 12.52 -1.32
CA ASP A 202 15.52 12.60 -2.35
C ASP A 202 14.14 12.69 -1.73
N THR A 203 13.91 12.00 -0.62
CA THR A 203 12.68 12.14 0.17
C THR A 203 12.51 13.57 0.69
N LEU A 204 13.58 14.17 1.24
CA LEU A 204 13.54 15.58 1.68
C LEU A 204 13.15 16.52 0.55
N LYS A 205 13.73 16.37 -0.65
CA LYS A 205 13.39 17.19 -1.82
C LYS A 205 11.93 17.01 -2.27
N LEU A 206 11.43 15.77 -2.17
CA LEU A 206 10.09 15.43 -2.59
C LEU A 206 9.02 16.05 -1.69
N PHE A 207 9.30 16.18 -0.40
CA PHE A 207 8.36 16.68 0.62
C PHE A 207 8.71 18.08 1.18
N SER A 208 9.67 18.78 0.59
CA SER A 208 10.04 20.18 0.94
C SER A 208 9.13 21.26 0.32
#